data_ab1e9f8429f0ba02583b0f24c8d4e0d2
#
_entry.id   ab1e9f8429f0ba02583b0f24c8d4e0d2
#
_cell.length_a   1.000
_cell.length_b   1.000
_cell.length_c   1.000
_cell.angle_alpha   90.00
_cell.angle_beta   90.00
_cell.angle_gamma   90.00
#
_symmetry.space_group_name_H-M   'P 1'
#
loop_
_entity.id
_entity.type
_entity.pdbx_description
1 polymer ?
#
loop_
_entity_poly.entity_id
_entity_poly.type
_entity_poly.pdbx_seq_one_letter_code
_entity_poly.pdbx_strand_id
1 'polypeptide(L)'
;IGCVIVKDKRILTTGYNGAPAGLKTCRERGECMRDRLGIQSGTRAELCYAIHAEQNAIIQAAKLGVSIDGATLYCTHQPCSVCAKMIINAGIRRVVYQEGYPDSFSLDIFEEAKVQLERFDPETAPEINP
;
A
#
# COMPACT_ATOMS: atom_id res chain seq x y z
N ILE A 1 -2.54 1.18 8.67
CA ILE A 1 -2.59 0.57 7.33
C ILE A 1 -1.43 -0.41 7.19
N GLY A 2 -1.70 -1.55 6.63
CA GLY A 2 -0.71 -2.59 6.43
C GLY A 2 -0.91 -3.30 5.10
N CYS A 3 0.15 -3.93 4.59
CA CYS A 3 0.06 -4.75 3.39
C CYS A 3 1.09 -5.88 3.41
N VAL A 4 0.83 -6.88 2.58
CA VAL A 4 1.75 -7.98 2.33
C VAL A 4 1.81 -8.25 0.83
N ILE A 5 2.98 -8.61 0.34
CA ILE A 5 3.18 -9.04 -1.05
C ILE A 5 3.40 -10.54 -1.05
N VAL A 6 2.59 -11.25 -1.82
CA VAL A 6 2.53 -12.72 -1.82
C VAL A 6 2.74 -13.25 -3.24
N LYS A 7 3.51 -14.31 -3.36
CA LYS A 7 3.67 -15.05 -4.62
C LYS A 7 3.82 -16.54 -4.31
N ASP A 8 3.12 -17.36 -5.09
CA ASP A 8 3.14 -18.82 -4.92
C ASP A 8 2.82 -19.22 -3.47
N LYS A 9 1.80 -18.58 -2.89
CA LYS A 9 1.32 -18.84 -1.51
C LYS A 9 2.35 -18.50 -0.43
N ARG A 10 3.37 -17.71 -0.74
CA ARG A 10 4.39 -17.29 0.22
C ARG A 10 4.41 -15.80 0.35
N ILE A 11 4.49 -15.31 1.57
CA ILE A 11 4.70 -13.89 1.83
C ILE A 11 6.16 -13.54 1.50
N LEU A 12 6.33 -12.62 0.56
CA LEU A 12 7.66 -12.16 0.15
C LEU A 12 8.11 -10.96 0.99
N THR A 13 7.25 -9.97 1.15
CA THR A 13 7.52 -8.77 1.94
C THR A 13 6.26 -8.29 2.63
N THR A 14 6.45 -7.44 3.62
CA THR A 14 5.38 -6.79 4.36
C THR A 14 5.65 -5.30 4.42
N GLY A 15 4.60 -4.53 4.69
CA GLY A 15 4.72 -3.09 4.86
C GLY A 15 3.65 -2.56 5.80
N TYR A 16 3.97 -1.45 6.45
CA TYR A 16 3.04 -0.69 7.26
C TYR A 16 3.38 0.79 7.12
N ASN A 17 2.43 1.65 7.44
CA ASN A 17 2.68 3.08 7.44
C ASN A 17 3.67 3.44 8.56
N GLY A 18 4.76 4.09 8.21
CA GLY A 18 5.75 4.46 9.20
C GLY A 18 6.77 5.44 8.64
N ALA A 19 7.43 6.17 9.54
CA ALA A 19 8.50 7.07 9.15
C ALA A 19 9.68 6.29 8.58
N PRO A 20 10.46 6.91 7.66
CA PRO A 20 11.71 6.30 7.19
C PRO A 20 12.64 5.98 8.36
N ALA A 21 13.45 4.95 8.19
CA ALA A 21 14.44 4.56 9.20
C ALA A 21 15.33 5.75 9.57
N GLY A 22 15.46 6.00 10.88
CA GLY A 22 16.25 7.12 11.40
C GLY A 22 15.48 8.42 11.60
N LEU A 23 14.25 8.52 11.09
CA LEU A 23 13.39 9.68 11.35
C LEU A 23 12.44 9.38 12.51
N LYS A 24 12.07 10.40 13.25
CA LYS A 24 11.04 10.28 14.27
C LYS A 24 9.69 10.03 13.62
N THR A 25 8.88 9.16 14.23
CA THR A 25 7.50 8.94 13.81
C THR A 25 6.65 10.18 14.08
N CYS A 26 5.49 10.28 13.46
CA CYS A 26 4.53 11.35 13.76
C CYS A 26 4.15 11.34 15.25
N ARG A 27 4.02 10.15 15.84
CA ARG A 27 3.73 10.00 17.26
C ARG A 27 4.84 10.55 18.13
N GLU A 28 6.11 10.28 17.79
CA GLU A 28 7.27 10.80 18.52
C GLU A 28 7.42 12.32 18.37
N ARG A 29 6.97 12.87 17.25
CA ARG A 29 6.96 14.33 17.01
C ARG A 29 5.82 15.03 17.75
N GLY A 30 4.81 14.27 18.19
CA GLY A 30 3.65 14.80 18.88
C GLY A 30 2.54 15.31 17.99
N GLU A 31 2.77 15.42 16.69
CA GLU A 31 1.77 15.89 15.72
C GLU A 31 2.10 15.45 14.30
N CYS A 32 1.07 15.39 13.45
CA CYS A 32 1.24 15.19 12.02
C CYS A 32 1.60 16.51 11.35
N MET A 33 2.60 16.50 10.47
CA MET A 33 3.01 17.71 9.75
C MET A 33 1.86 18.32 8.94
N ARG A 34 0.99 17.50 8.35
CA ARG A 34 -0.18 18.00 7.62
C ARG A 34 -1.15 18.70 8.54
N ASP A 35 -1.40 18.16 9.72
CA ASP A 35 -2.26 18.77 10.73
C ASP A 35 -1.68 20.10 11.19
N ARG A 36 -0.37 20.14 11.44
CA ARG A 36 0.34 21.35 11.82
C ARG A 36 0.19 22.48 10.80
N LEU A 37 0.22 22.14 9.51
CA LEU A 37 0.09 23.10 8.42
C LEU A 37 -1.36 23.34 8.00
N GLY A 38 -2.34 22.72 8.67
CA GLY A 38 -3.75 22.88 8.36
C GLY A 38 -4.16 22.22 7.04
N ILE A 39 -3.45 21.19 6.61
CA ILE A 39 -3.70 20.51 5.34
C ILE A 39 -4.72 19.39 5.55
N GLN A 40 -5.69 19.31 4.64
CA GLN A 40 -6.73 18.29 4.68
C GLN A 40 -6.13 16.87 4.65
N SER A 41 -6.65 15.98 5.50
CA SER A 41 -6.28 14.58 5.51
C SER A 41 -6.48 13.95 4.12
N GLY A 42 -5.53 13.12 3.71
CA GLY A 42 -5.54 12.47 2.40
C GLY A 42 -4.98 13.32 1.26
N THR A 43 -4.56 14.57 1.55
CA THR A 43 -3.93 15.46 0.56
C THR A 43 -2.50 15.80 0.97
N ARG A 44 -1.70 16.25 0.01
CA ARG A 44 -0.32 16.70 0.25
C ARG A 44 0.50 15.65 1.03
N ALA A 45 0.49 14.41 0.55
CA ALA A 45 1.18 13.28 1.19
C ALA A 45 2.71 13.53 1.33
N GLU A 46 3.29 14.34 0.46
CA GLU A 46 4.71 14.68 0.49
C GLU A 46 5.12 15.44 1.76
N LEU A 47 4.17 16.03 2.47
CA LEU A 47 4.41 16.73 3.73
C LEU A 47 4.26 15.83 4.95
N CYS A 48 3.87 14.58 4.75
CA CYS A 48 3.81 13.60 5.82
C CYS A 48 5.14 12.85 5.92
N TYR A 49 5.66 12.68 7.12
CA TYR A 49 6.89 11.91 7.32
C TYR A 49 6.71 10.41 7.09
N ALA A 50 5.49 9.92 7.19
CA ALA A 50 5.22 8.49 7.03
C ALA A 50 5.28 8.05 5.56
N ILE A 51 5.89 6.91 5.33
CA ILE A 51 5.84 6.21 4.05
C ILE A 51 4.61 5.30 4.08
N HIS A 52 3.91 5.19 2.96
CA HIS A 52 2.74 4.32 2.87
C HIS A 52 3.15 2.84 2.97
N ALA A 53 2.22 2.01 3.45
CA ALA A 53 2.47 0.58 3.62
C ALA A 53 2.90 -0.10 2.31
N GLU A 54 2.26 0.24 1.20
CA GLU A 54 2.57 -0.32 -0.12
C GLU A 54 3.97 0.08 -0.56
N GLN A 55 4.36 1.33 -0.34
CA GLN A 55 5.71 1.82 -0.65
C GLN A 55 6.75 1.06 0.17
N ASN A 56 6.51 0.88 1.47
CA ASN A 56 7.42 0.15 2.35
C ASN A 56 7.60 -1.30 1.90
N ALA A 57 6.52 -1.98 1.51
CA ALA A 57 6.61 -3.36 1.04
C ALA A 57 7.46 -3.47 -0.23
N ILE A 58 7.29 -2.54 -1.16
CA ILE A 58 8.08 -2.50 -2.41
C ILE A 58 9.54 -2.18 -2.12
N ILE A 59 9.79 -1.21 -1.22
CA ILE A 59 11.15 -0.84 -0.82
C ILE A 59 11.85 -2.02 -0.14
N GLN A 60 11.15 -2.76 0.71
CA GLN A 60 11.71 -3.97 1.33
C GLN A 60 12.14 -4.99 0.28
N ALA A 61 11.32 -5.19 -0.74
CA ALA A 61 11.68 -6.09 -1.84
C ALA A 61 12.97 -5.64 -2.53
N ALA A 62 13.09 -4.34 -2.82
CA ALA A 62 14.28 -3.79 -3.43
C ALA A 62 15.51 -3.93 -2.52
N LYS A 63 15.35 -3.63 -1.25
CA LYS A 63 16.44 -3.71 -0.27
C LYS A 63 16.94 -5.12 -0.05
N LEU A 64 16.03 -6.10 -0.05
CA LEU A 64 16.36 -7.52 0.18
C LEU A 64 16.74 -8.25 -1.12
N GLY A 65 16.56 -7.62 -2.27
CA GLY A 65 16.84 -8.26 -3.56
C GLY A 65 15.82 -9.33 -3.92
N VAL A 66 14.57 -9.19 -3.49
CA VAL A 66 13.49 -10.14 -3.76
C VAL A 66 12.64 -9.64 -4.92
N SER A 67 12.47 -10.47 -5.95
CA SER A 67 11.58 -10.14 -7.06
C SER A 67 10.13 -10.26 -6.64
N ILE A 68 9.34 -9.21 -6.91
CA ILE A 68 7.90 -9.20 -6.67
C ILE A 68 7.11 -9.16 -7.98
N ASP A 69 7.78 -9.33 -9.10
CA ASP A 69 7.16 -9.35 -10.41
C ASP A 69 6.13 -10.50 -10.49
N GLY A 70 4.93 -10.18 -10.94
CA GLY A 70 3.84 -11.14 -11.03
C GLY A 70 3.14 -11.46 -9.71
N ALA A 71 3.53 -10.81 -8.61
CA ALA A 71 2.97 -11.08 -7.29
C ALA A 71 1.59 -10.45 -7.08
N THR A 72 0.96 -10.79 -5.96
CA THR A 72 -0.28 -10.21 -5.46
C THR A 72 0.02 -9.36 -4.23
N LEU A 73 -0.56 -8.17 -4.17
CA LEU A 73 -0.48 -7.29 -3.02
C LEU A 73 -1.82 -7.31 -2.30
N TYR A 74 -1.79 -7.62 -1.01
CA TYR A 74 -2.95 -7.55 -0.11
C TYR A 74 -2.76 -6.37 0.80
N CYS A 75 -3.72 -5.45 0.84
CA CYS A 75 -3.64 -4.27 1.69
C CYS A 75 -4.97 -4.01 2.41
N THR A 76 -4.88 -3.35 3.54
CA THR A 76 -6.05 -3.01 4.34
C THR A 76 -6.90 -1.94 3.66
N HIS A 77 -6.27 -1.06 2.90
CA HIS A 77 -6.95 0.05 2.21
C HIS A 77 -6.56 0.07 0.73
N GLN A 78 -7.48 0.58 -0.10
CA GLN A 78 -7.21 0.79 -1.52
C GLN A 78 -5.97 1.69 -1.69
N PRO A 79 -4.99 1.30 -2.52
CA PRO A 79 -3.82 2.14 -2.78
C PRO A 79 -4.19 3.48 -3.42
N CYS A 80 -3.52 4.54 -3.01
CA CYS A 80 -3.66 5.85 -3.64
C CYS A 80 -2.98 5.85 -5.02
N SER A 81 -3.17 6.93 -5.78
CA SER A 81 -2.61 7.02 -7.14
C SER A 81 -1.08 6.97 -7.16
N VAL A 82 -0.41 7.53 -6.17
CA VAL A 82 1.06 7.47 -6.07
C VAL A 82 1.52 6.03 -5.87
N CYS A 83 0.90 5.31 -4.94
CA CYS A 83 1.21 3.90 -4.69
C CYS A 83 0.83 3.02 -5.88
N ALA A 84 -0.29 3.31 -6.53
CA ALA A 84 -0.75 2.55 -7.69
C ALA A 84 0.29 2.55 -8.82
N LYS A 85 0.89 3.69 -9.10
CA LYS A 85 1.96 3.79 -10.12
C LYS A 85 3.16 2.92 -9.78
N MET A 86 3.56 2.92 -8.51
CA MET A 86 4.68 2.09 -8.03
C MET A 86 4.35 0.60 -8.13
N ILE A 87 3.13 0.22 -7.72
CA ILE A 87 2.65 -1.16 -7.76
C ILE A 87 2.66 -1.67 -9.20
N ILE A 88 2.12 -0.88 -10.13
CA ILE A 88 2.09 -1.23 -11.55
C ILE A 88 3.49 -1.43 -12.10
N ASN A 89 4.38 -0.47 -11.83
CA ASN A 89 5.74 -0.51 -12.37
C ASN A 89 6.60 -1.59 -11.72
N ALA A 90 6.26 -2.03 -10.52
CA ALA A 90 6.92 -3.14 -9.85
C ALA A 90 6.52 -4.51 -10.40
N GLY A 91 5.54 -4.56 -11.30
CA GLY A 91 5.09 -5.80 -11.93
C GLY A 91 4.06 -6.58 -11.14
N ILE A 92 3.47 -6.01 -10.12
CA ILE A 92 2.39 -6.65 -9.35
C ILE A 92 1.16 -6.77 -10.27
N ARG A 93 0.54 -7.94 -10.30
CA ARG A 93 -0.56 -8.25 -11.21
C ARG A 93 -1.92 -8.21 -10.58
N ARG A 94 -2.00 -8.31 -9.26
CA ARG A 94 -3.25 -8.38 -8.54
C ARG A 94 -3.13 -7.59 -7.25
N VAL A 95 -4.15 -6.80 -6.95
CA VAL A 95 -4.27 -6.04 -5.70
C VAL A 95 -5.58 -6.39 -5.04
N VAL A 96 -5.53 -6.80 -3.78
CA VAL A 96 -6.71 -7.12 -2.97
C VAL A 96 -6.72 -6.14 -1.79
N TYR A 97 -7.82 -5.42 -1.62
CA TYR A 97 -7.97 -4.43 -0.55
C TYR A 97 -9.28 -4.63 0.20
N GLN A 98 -9.33 -4.17 1.44
CA GLN A 98 -10.52 -4.29 2.28
C GLN A 98 -11.34 -3.00 2.28
N GLU A 99 -10.71 -1.88 2.64
CA GLU A 99 -11.38 -0.59 2.75
C GLU A 99 -11.15 0.26 1.50
N GLY A 100 -12.23 0.90 1.01
CA GLY A 100 -12.12 1.81 -0.12
C GLY A 100 -11.37 3.09 0.23
N TYR A 101 -10.92 3.78 -0.80
CA TYR A 101 -10.24 5.06 -0.69
C TYR A 101 -10.78 5.97 -1.81
N PRO A 102 -11.08 7.26 -1.53
CA PRO A 102 -11.69 8.13 -2.54
C PRO A 102 -10.66 8.62 -3.57
N ASP A 103 -10.14 7.72 -4.36
CA ASP A 103 -9.17 8.01 -5.42
C ASP A 103 -9.56 7.23 -6.66
N SER A 104 -10.42 7.83 -7.49
CA SER A 104 -10.87 7.23 -8.75
C SER A 104 -9.75 7.13 -9.77
N PHE A 105 -8.75 8.01 -9.68
CA PHE A 105 -7.62 7.97 -10.59
C PHE A 105 -6.79 6.69 -10.40
N SER A 106 -6.64 6.24 -9.16
CA SER A 106 -5.93 4.98 -8.92
C SER A 106 -6.66 3.79 -9.56
N LEU A 107 -8.00 3.77 -9.49
CA LEU A 107 -8.79 2.72 -10.14
C LEU A 107 -8.60 2.73 -11.65
N ASP A 108 -8.60 3.92 -12.26
CA ASP A 108 -8.46 4.09 -13.71
C ASP A 108 -7.09 3.58 -14.20
N ILE A 109 -6.02 3.90 -13.50
CA ILE A 109 -4.68 3.47 -13.93
C ILE A 109 -4.46 1.97 -13.71
N PHE A 110 -5.04 1.37 -12.67
CA PHE A 110 -5.01 -0.08 -12.51
C PHE A 110 -5.73 -0.78 -13.64
N GLU A 111 -6.90 -0.26 -14.04
CA GLU A 111 -7.67 -0.82 -15.14
C GLU A 111 -6.89 -0.73 -16.46
N GLU A 112 -6.32 0.44 -16.77
CA GLU A 112 -5.51 0.64 -17.96
C GLU A 112 -4.31 -0.31 -18.01
N ALA A 113 -3.65 -0.49 -16.88
CA ALA A 113 -2.49 -1.38 -16.75
C ALA A 113 -2.87 -2.87 -16.69
N LYS A 114 -4.16 -3.19 -16.66
CA LYS A 114 -4.68 -4.55 -16.55
C LYS A 114 -4.23 -5.25 -15.28
N VAL A 115 -4.10 -4.50 -14.19
CA VAL A 115 -3.90 -5.06 -12.86
C VAL A 115 -5.25 -5.46 -12.31
N GLN A 116 -5.40 -6.69 -11.88
CA GLN A 116 -6.63 -7.20 -11.29
C GLN A 116 -6.83 -6.54 -9.91
N LEU A 117 -7.93 -5.82 -9.75
CA LEU A 117 -8.24 -5.13 -8.50
C LEU A 117 -9.49 -5.75 -7.88
N GLU A 118 -9.37 -6.25 -6.66
CA GLU A 118 -10.44 -6.94 -5.94
C GLU A 118 -10.64 -6.33 -4.57
N ARG A 119 -11.90 -6.16 -4.18
CA ARG A 119 -12.23 -5.80 -2.81
C ARG A 119 -12.50 -7.07 -2.02
N PHE A 120 -11.83 -7.21 -0.88
CA PHE A 120 -12.04 -8.32 0.04
C PHE A 120 -13.11 -7.94 1.06
N ASP A 121 -14.14 -8.78 1.20
CA ASP A 121 -15.17 -8.62 2.23
C ASP A 121 -15.04 -9.78 3.22
N PRO A 122 -14.61 -9.51 4.47
CA PRO A 122 -14.46 -10.57 5.47
C PRO A 122 -15.75 -11.33 5.79
N GLU A 123 -16.92 -10.67 5.64
CA GLU A 123 -18.21 -11.28 5.96
C GLU A 123 -18.68 -12.28 4.90
N THR A 124 -18.25 -12.08 3.65
CA THR A 124 -18.62 -12.95 2.52
C THR A 124 -17.50 -13.83 2.06
N ALA A 125 -16.29 -13.68 2.61
CA ALA A 125 -15.15 -14.49 2.25
C ALA A 125 -15.38 -15.95 2.67
N PRO A 126 -15.02 -16.95 1.83
CA PRO A 126 -15.12 -18.34 2.23
C PRO A 126 -14.17 -18.65 3.38
N GLU A 127 -14.58 -19.57 4.25
CA GLU A 127 -13.71 -20.05 5.32
C GLU A 127 -12.45 -20.67 4.71
N ILE A 128 -11.30 -20.30 5.28
CA ILE A 128 -10.04 -20.91 4.91
C ILE A 128 -9.87 -22.13 5.81
N ASN A 129 -9.98 -23.31 5.23
CA ASN A 129 -9.65 -24.54 5.96
C ASN A 129 -8.13 -24.64 6.08
N PRO A 130 -7.62 -24.85 7.29
CA PRO A 130 -6.18 -24.94 7.52
C PRO A 130 -5.55 -26.17 6.83
#